data_8af249936c58784baeb830b982a9a6ac
#
_entry.id   8af249936c58784baeb830b982a9a6ac
#
_cell.length_a   1.000
_cell.length_b   1.000
_cell.length_c   1.000
_cell.angle_alpha   90.00
_cell.angle_beta   90.00
_cell.angle_gamma   90.00
#
_symmetry.space_group_name_H-M   'P 1'
#
loop_
_entity.id
_entity.type
_entity.pdbx_description
1 polymer ?
#
loop_
_entity_poly.entity_id
_entity_poly.type
_entity_poly.pdbx_seq_one_letter_code
_entity_poly.pdbx_strand_id
1 'polypeptide(L)'
;MKNIIYKMMAVLLIFAVSCENIDQYELPDANSIEDLTPPTASFSAIQGEGFTIEEWTAYQFTNGSTSATTYSWNFGDGNTSTDFEPMNSFPGEGTYTVSLTATDNLGVSNTSTQDIVVVEPELPAVTDPVLVNGDFTKLPKSSGSDCSCAGWINRDVGDQGESSSGNGGSDNVMKWDNNEPDHAYQEFEVQANADYLITIVTSFKSPLAGSFPSQLELRVLKGSGYTAGYSPVYYTDTAVMPQGNSSTGLWGYNSVAQVEDADNNLLVTTQSNPNDEGYLTYQYAFNSGANDSVAIFIRGIGGPATGGGGGDYGYNSGDEEIRADSITVEANN
;
A
#
# COMPACT_ATOMS: atom_id res chain seq x y z
N MET A 1 18.55 60.18 -84.56
CA MET A 1 17.96 60.66 -83.30
C MET A 1 16.39 60.64 -83.33
N LYS A 2 15.71 60.93 -84.40
CA LYS A 2 14.24 60.90 -84.44
C LYS A 2 13.60 59.54 -84.25
N ASN A 3 14.19 58.45 -84.68
CA ASN A 3 13.61 57.07 -84.57
C ASN A 3 13.71 56.44 -83.17
N ILE A 4 14.63 57.01 -82.31
CA ILE A 4 14.76 56.49 -80.91
C ILE A 4 13.71 57.14 -80.05
N ILE A 5 13.32 58.37 -80.27
CA ILE A 5 12.30 59.11 -79.53
C ILE A 5 10.89 58.44 -79.71
N TYR A 6 10.58 58.04 -81.01
CA TYR A 6 9.31 57.34 -81.28
C TYR A 6 9.22 55.94 -80.66
N LYS A 7 10.35 55.24 -80.56
CA LYS A 7 10.36 53.92 -79.88
C LYS A 7 10.27 54.06 -78.38
N MET A 8 10.84 55.09 -77.78
CA MET A 8 10.70 55.38 -76.35
C MET A 8 9.28 55.87 -76.00
N MET A 9 8.64 56.69 -76.88
CA MET A 9 7.25 57.09 -76.67
C MET A 9 6.29 55.94 -76.83
N ALA A 10 6.49 54.98 -77.74
CA ALA A 10 5.65 53.79 -77.89
C ALA A 10 5.81 52.84 -76.70
N VAL A 11 6.97 52.69 -76.08
CA VAL A 11 7.17 51.90 -74.91
C VAL A 11 6.59 52.58 -73.68
N LEU A 12 6.63 53.92 -73.61
CA LEU A 12 5.94 54.63 -72.47
C LEU A 12 4.43 54.59 -72.57
N LEU A 13 3.85 54.55 -73.80
CA LEU A 13 2.39 54.38 -73.95
C LEU A 13 1.89 52.97 -73.62
N ILE A 14 2.74 51.93 -73.82
CA ILE A 14 2.37 50.56 -73.42
C ILE A 14 2.37 50.39 -71.86
N PHE A 15 3.23 51.14 -71.17
CA PHE A 15 3.20 51.16 -69.69
C PHE A 15 2.03 51.99 -69.12
N ALA A 16 1.54 52.99 -69.85
CA ALA A 16 0.39 53.80 -69.37
C ALA A 16 -1.00 53.06 -69.52
N VAL A 17 -1.10 52.09 -70.45
CA VAL A 17 -2.34 51.29 -70.63
C VAL A 17 -2.39 50.12 -69.67
N SER A 18 -1.30 49.79 -69.00
CA SER A 18 -1.24 48.67 -68.03
C SER A 18 -1.67 49.08 -66.60
N CYS A 19 -1.93 50.38 -66.36
CA CYS A 19 -2.32 50.87 -65.05
C CYS A 19 -3.81 51.16 -64.89
N GLU A 20 -4.66 51.05 -65.95
CA GLU A 20 -6.07 51.36 -65.85
C GLU A 20 -6.95 50.21 -65.33
N ASN A 21 -6.36 49.05 -64.99
CA ASN A 21 -7.14 47.91 -64.43
C ASN A 21 -6.76 47.49 -63.02
N ILE A 22 -6.03 48.36 -62.31
CA ILE A 22 -5.66 48.08 -60.92
C ILE A 22 -6.83 48.41 -59.96
N ASP A 23 -7.75 49.30 -60.34
CA ASP A 23 -8.90 49.71 -59.54
C ASP A 23 -10.12 48.76 -59.61
N GLN A 24 -9.99 47.62 -60.34
CA GLN A 24 -11.04 46.61 -60.41
C GLN A 24 -10.73 45.33 -59.67
N TYR A 25 -9.67 45.28 -58.90
CA TYR A 25 -9.50 44.20 -57.93
C TYR A 25 -10.23 44.62 -56.64
N GLU A 26 -11.54 44.47 -56.63
CA GLU A 26 -12.29 44.38 -55.37
C GLU A 26 -11.72 43.19 -54.63
N LEU A 27 -11.09 43.46 -53.49
CA LEU A 27 -10.73 42.38 -52.57
C LEU A 27 -12.05 41.61 -52.26
N PRO A 28 -12.02 40.30 -52.35
CA PRO A 28 -13.17 39.52 -51.94
C PRO A 28 -13.63 39.95 -50.57
N ASP A 29 -14.94 40.08 -50.38
CA ASP A 29 -15.49 40.37 -49.04
C ASP A 29 -14.86 39.40 -48.02
N ALA A 30 -14.60 39.94 -46.83
CA ALA A 30 -14.15 39.09 -45.75
C ALA A 30 -15.07 37.87 -45.62
N ASN A 31 -14.51 36.66 -45.63
CA ASN A 31 -15.16 35.37 -45.66
C ASN A 31 -15.83 34.96 -47.01
N SER A 32 -15.53 35.65 -48.14
CA SER A 32 -16.02 35.22 -49.47
C SER A 32 -15.14 34.16 -50.13
N ILE A 33 -13.91 33.90 -49.57
CA ILE A 33 -13.05 32.82 -50.00
C ILE A 33 -13.33 31.62 -49.12
N GLU A 34 -13.58 30.47 -49.76
CA GLU A 34 -13.78 29.21 -49.05
C GLU A 34 -12.57 28.90 -48.20
N ASP A 35 -12.82 28.62 -46.90
CA ASP A 35 -11.77 28.13 -45.99
C ASP A 35 -11.36 26.71 -46.40
N LEU A 36 -10.16 26.58 -46.94
CA LEU A 36 -9.61 25.30 -47.43
C LEU A 36 -9.01 24.46 -46.31
N THR A 37 -8.87 25.02 -45.10
CA THR A 37 -8.30 24.35 -43.95
C THR A 37 -9.10 24.59 -42.66
N PRO A 38 -10.39 24.19 -42.66
CA PRO A 38 -11.23 24.36 -41.49
C PRO A 38 -10.65 23.60 -40.28
N PRO A 39 -10.91 24.07 -39.07
CA PRO A 39 -10.38 23.43 -37.88
C PRO A 39 -10.99 22.05 -37.69
N THR A 40 -10.18 21.12 -37.16
CA THR A 40 -10.65 19.80 -36.75
C THR A 40 -10.32 19.63 -35.26
N ALA A 41 -11.33 19.44 -34.42
CA ALA A 41 -11.16 19.18 -33.01
C ALA A 41 -10.91 17.69 -32.78
N SER A 42 -9.89 17.38 -31.97
CA SER A 42 -9.66 16.05 -31.45
C SER A 42 -8.91 16.13 -30.12
N PHE A 43 -9.10 15.15 -29.25
CA PHE A 43 -8.35 15.07 -27.99
C PHE A 43 -8.25 13.63 -27.50
N SER A 44 -7.35 13.41 -26.55
CA SER A 44 -7.27 12.21 -25.74
C SER A 44 -7.22 12.59 -24.26
N ALA A 45 -7.61 11.68 -23.38
CA ALA A 45 -7.55 11.83 -21.95
C ALA A 45 -6.78 10.67 -21.34
N ILE A 46 -5.95 10.96 -20.34
CA ILE A 46 -5.19 9.96 -19.57
C ILE A 46 -5.53 10.23 -18.12
N GLN A 47 -5.95 9.17 -17.40
CA GLN A 47 -6.12 9.20 -15.94
C GLN A 47 -4.74 9.38 -15.29
N GLY A 48 -4.66 10.18 -14.23
CA GLY A 48 -3.42 10.36 -13.48
C GLY A 48 -2.91 9.03 -12.92
N GLU A 49 -1.61 8.81 -13.04
CA GLU A 49 -0.94 7.66 -12.43
C GLU A 49 -0.72 7.95 -10.93
N GLY A 50 -1.67 7.58 -10.08
CA GLY A 50 -1.52 7.69 -8.63
C GLY A 50 -2.27 6.59 -7.92
N PHE A 51 -1.61 5.96 -6.94
CA PHE A 51 -2.20 4.95 -6.05
C PHE A 51 -2.91 5.59 -4.84
N THR A 52 -3.06 6.90 -4.80
CA THR A 52 -3.82 7.56 -3.75
C THR A 52 -5.28 7.65 -4.15
N ILE A 53 -6.17 7.44 -3.17
CA ILE A 53 -7.63 7.48 -3.34
C ILE A 53 -8.11 8.80 -3.98
N GLU A 54 -7.30 9.85 -3.94
CA GLU A 54 -7.64 11.19 -4.46
C GLU A 54 -7.24 11.40 -5.93
N GLU A 55 -6.37 10.57 -6.51
CA GLU A 55 -5.82 10.79 -7.86
C GLU A 55 -6.59 10.10 -8.99
N TRP A 56 -7.44 9.10 -8.68
CA TRP A 56 -8.23 8.38 -9.69
C TRP A 56 -9.27 9.26 -10.39
N THR A 57 -9.64 10.38 -9.80
CA THR A 57 -10.55 11.37 -10.39
C THR A 57 -9.84 12.37 -11.31
N ALA A 58 -8.51 12.46 -11.26
CA ALA A 58 -7.72 13.43 -12.00
C ALA A 58 -7.38 12.93 -13.41
N TYR A 59 -7.64 13.74 -14.41
CA TYR A 59 -7.37 13.45 -15.82
C TYR A 59 -6.57 14.57 -16.46
N GLN A 60 -5.56 14.19 -17.25
CA GLN A 60 -4.82 15.08 -18.14
C GLN A 60 -5.40 14.95 -19.54
N PHE A 61 -5.72 16.08 -20.16
CA PHE A 61 -6.23 16.14 -21.54
C PHE A 61 -5.14 16.60 -22.48
N THR A 62 -4.93 15.85 -23.56
CA THR A 62 -3.98 16.21 -24.62
C THR A 62 -4.77 16.63 -25.84
N ASN A 63 -4.47 17.81 -26.37
CA ASN A 63 -5.11 18.41 -27.54
C ASN A 63 -4.48 17.90 -28.83
N GLY A 64 -5.27 17.25 -29.68
CA GLY A 64 -4.88 16.79 -31.01
C GLY A 64 -5.52 17.59 -32.15
N SER A 65 -6.12 18.76 -31.84
CA SER A 65 -6.81 19.57 -32.85
C SER A 65 -5.84 20.17 -33.89
N THR A 66 -6.32 20.35 -35.11
CA THR A 66 -5.56 20.96 -36.20
C THR A 66 -6.24 22.20 -36.74
N SER A 67 -5.46 23.12 -37.33
CA SER A 67 -5.95 24.37 -37.96
C SER A 67 -6.78 25.27 -37.05
N ALA A 68 -6.57 25.23 -35.73
CA ALA A 68 -7.24 26.01 -34.72
C ALA A 68 -6.27 26.91 -33.94
N THR A 69 -6.77 28.02 -33.39
CA THR A 69 -6.00 28.97 -32.60
C THR A 69 -6.54 29.20 -31.21
N THR A 70 -7.81 28.84 -30.98
CA THR A 70 -8.45 28.96 -29.67
C THR A 70 -9.22 27.69 -29.33
N TYR A 71 -9.30 27.40 -28.03
CA TYR A 71 -9.84 26.17 -27.50
C TYR A 71 -10.83 26.45 -26.37
N SER A 72 -11.90 25.67 -26.32
CA SER A 72 -12.87 25.74 -25.23
C SER A 72 -13.27 24.33 -24.83
N TRP A 73 -12.99 23.99 -23.58
CA TRP A 73 -13.30 22.71 -22.97
C TRP A 73 -14.53 22.81 -22.08
N ASN A 74 -15.36 21.77 -22.13
CA ASN A 74 -16.38 21.51 -21.15
C ASN A 74 -16.23 20.06 -20.72
N PHE A 75 -16.00 19.83 -19.42
CA PHE A 75 -15.71 18.50 -18.91
C PHE A 75 -16.97 17.68 -18.54
N GLY A 76 -18.15 18.28 -18.63
CA GLY A 76 -19.42 17.60 -18.34
C GLY A 76 -19.73 17.50 -16.84
N ASP A 77 -18.87 17.99 -15.98
CA ASP A 77 -19.03 18.06 -14.52
C ASP A 77 -19.35 19.47 -14.00
N GLY A 78 -19.48 20.45 -14.92
CA GLY A 78 -19.66 21.87 -14.65
C GLY A 78 -18.38 22.69 -14.76
N ASN A 79 -17.21 22.05 -14.84
CA ASN A 79 -15.93 22.72 -15.07
C ASN A 79 -15.72 23.01 -16.55
N THR A 80 -14.94 24.05 -16.84
CA THR A 80 -14.55 24.46 -18.20
C THR A 80 -13.09 24.94 -18.19
N SER A 81 -12.40 24.90 -19.35
CA SER A 81 -11.08 25.48 -19.54
C SER A 81 -10.90 26.07 -20.94
N THR A 82 -9.93 26.97 -21.09
CA THR A 82 -9.45 27.49 -22.38
C THR A 82 -8.00 27.16 -22.63
N ASP A 83 -7.35 26.40 -21.76
CA ASP A 83 -5.98 25.97 -21.89
C ASP A 83 -5.81 25.01 -23.06
N PHE A 84 -4.60 24.95 -23.62
CA PHE A 84 -4.29 24.05 -24.73
C PHE A 84 -4.39 22.58 -24.31
N GLU A 85 -3.83 22.22 -23.14
CA GLU A 85 -3.82 20.87 -22.55
C GLU A 85 -4.19 20.97 -21.07
N PRO A 86 -5.48 21.05 -20.74
CA PRO A 86 -5.92 21.20 -19.36
C PRO A 86 -5.85 19.92 -18.55
N MET A 87 -5.89 20.09 -17.23
CA MET A 87 -6.24 19.03 -16.27
C MET A 87 -7.64 19.27 -15.74
N ASN A 88 -8.37 18.21 -15.40
CA ASN A 88 -9.62 18.27 -14.67
C ASN A 88 -9.69 17.15 -13.62
N SER A 89 -10.25 17.45 -12.45
CA SER A 89 -10.59 16.45 -11.44
C SER A 89 -12.10 16.33 -11.37
N PHE A 90 -12.61 15.15 -11.71
CA PHE A 90 -14.03 14.85 -11.65
C PHE A 90 -14.51 14.67 -10.20
N PRO A 91 -15.77 14.96 -9.88
CA PRO A 91 -16.26 14.93 -8.49
C PRO A 91 -16.43 13.51 -7.91
N GLY A 92 -16.29 12.46 -8.72
CA GLY A 92 -16.44 11.07 -8.31
C GLY A 92 -16.72 10.14 -9.49
N GLU A 93 -17.14 8.92 -9.19
CA GLU A 93 -17.53 7.95 -10.22
C GLU A 93 -18.64 8.47 -11.11
N GLY A 94 -18.55 8.13 -12.38
CA GLY A 94 -19.57 8.50 -13.36
C GLY A 94 -19.07 8.47 -14.79
N THR A 95 -19.98 8.77 -15.70
CA THR A 95 -19.66 9.01 -17.10
C THR A 95 -19.86 10.49 -17.41
N TYR A 96 -18.79 11.14 -17.81
CA TYR A 96 -18.75 12.57 -18.10
C TYR A 96 -18.52 12.78 -19.61
N THR A 97 -19.46 13.45 -20.26
CA THR A 97 -19.30 13.80 -21.68
C THR A 97 -18.43 15.05 -21.77
N VAL A 98 -17.17 14.83 -22.13
CA VAL A 98 -16.20 15.91 -22.35
C VAL A 98 -16.30 16.41 -23.77
N SER A 99 -16.28 17.73 -23.97
CA SER A 99 -16.26 18.36 -25.29
C SER A 99 -15.11 19.34 -25.41
N LEU A 100 -14.45 19.32 -26.56
CA LEU A 100 -13.47 20.32 -27.01
C LEU A 100 -14.01 21.02 -28.24
N THR A 101 -14.15 22.32 -28.18
CA THR A 101 -14.41 23.16 -29.35
C THR A 101 -13.10 23.87 -29.72
N ALA A 102 -12.65 23.63 -30.94
CA ALA A 102 -11.47 24.25 -31.55
C ALA A 102 -11.92 25.27 -32.60
N THR A 103 -11.41 26.50 -32.52
CA THR A 103 -11.82 27.62 -33.40
C THR A 103 -10.58 28.25 -34.04
N ASP A 104 -10.67 28.58 -35.32
CA ASP A 104 -9.63 29.27 -36.09
C ASP A 104 -9.74 30.81 -35.98
N ASN A 105 -8.85 31.50 -36.69
CA ASN A 105 -8.85 32.97 -36.73
C ASN A 105 -10.00 33.57 -37.59
N LEU A 106 -10.66 32.75 -38.38
CA LEU A 106 -11.82 33.15 -39.22
C LEU A 106 -13.14 32.99 -38.46
N GLY A 107 -13.10 32.40 -37.24
CA GLY A 107 -14.28 32.11 -36.43
C GLY A 107 -14.97 30.81 -36.78
N VAL A 108 -14.39 30.00 -37.67
CA VAL A 108 -14.90 28.66 -37.96
C VAL A 108 -14.55 27.73 -36.79
N SER A 109 -15.49 26.90 -36.36
CA SER A 109 -15.33 26.03 -35.22
C SER A 109 -15.67 24.58 -35.57
N ASN A 110 -14.99 23.66 -34.91
CA ASN A 110 -15.30 22.25 -34.89
C ASN A 110 -15.31 21.73 -33.42
N THR A 111 -16.19 20.78 -33.13
CA THR A 111 -16.33 20.21 -31.79
C THR A 111 -16.14 18.71 -31.80
N SER A 112 -15.31 18.20 -30.93
CA SER A 112 -15.15 16.77 -30.61
C SER A 112 -15.73 16.47 -29.24
N THR A 113 -16.40 15.34 -29.09
CA THR A 113 -16.94 14.86 -27.82
C THR A 113 -16.50 13.44 -27.56
N GLN A 114 -16.24 13.14 -26.27
CA GLN A 114 -15.88 11.82 -25.80
C GLN A 114 -16.45 11.60 -24.39
N ASP A 115 -16.99 10.41 -24.16
CA ASP A 115 -17.39 10.00 -22.82
C ASP A 115 -16.17 9.47 -22.05
N ILE A 116 -15.92 10.07 -20.90
CA ILE A 116 -14.89 9.63 -19.94
C ILE A 116 -15.60 8.91 -18.81
N VAL A 117 -15.28 7.62 -18.65
CA VAL A 117 -15.80 6.80 -17.55
C VAL A 117 -14.79 6.88 -16.40
N VAL A 118 -15.19 7.53 -15.32
CA VAL A 118 -14.41 7.64 -14.08
C VAL A 118 -14.89 6.54 -13.14
N VAL A 119 -13.98 5.68 -12.72
CA VAL A 119 -14.25 4.54 -11.84
C VAL A 119 -13.26 4.58 -10.69
N GLU A 120 -13.75 4.42 -9.45
CA GLU A 120 -12.90 4.23 -8.30
C GLU A 120 -12.17 2.88 -8.40
N PRO A 121 -10.83 2.84 -8.30
CA PRO A 121 -10.12 1.58 -8.30
C PRO A 121 -10.55 0.71 -7.12
N GLU A 122 -11.03 -0.49 -7.39
CA GLU A 122 -11.23 -1.47 -6.32
C GLU A 122 -9.86 -1.84 -5.73
N LEU A 123 -9.62 -1.49 -4.46
CA LEU A 123 -8.46 -1.97 -3.74
C LEU A 123 -8.58 -3.50 -3.64
N PRO A 124 -7.48 -4.24 -3.88
CA PRO A 124 -7.48 -5.69 -3.63
C PRO A 124 -7.95 -5.96 -2.21
N ALA A 125 -8.89 -6.87 -2.05
CA ALA A 125 -9.36 -7.29 -0.73
C ALA A 125 -8.16 -7.75 0.11
N VAL A 126 -8.06 -7.23 1.34
CA VAL A 126 -7.04 -7.68 2.28
C VAL A 126 -7.29 -9.14 2.62
N THR A 127 -6.27 -9.98 2.49
CA THR A 127 -6.35 -11.41 2.78
C THR A 127 -5.81 -11.71 4.17
N ASP A 128 -6.34 -12.76 4.79
CA ASP A 128 -5.85 -13.23 6.08
C ASP A 128 -4.41 -13.71 5.94
N PRO A 129 -3.52 -13.29 6.85
CA PRO A 129 -2.16 -13.80 6.90
C PRO A 129 -2.12 -15.28 7.27
N VAL A 130 -1.06 -15.98 6.84
CA VAL A 130 -0.88 -17.39 7.17
C VAL A 130 0.09 -17.51 8.35
N LEU A 131 -0.44 -17.86 9.53
CA LEU A 131 0.36 -18.29 10.66
C LEU A 131 0.58 -19.81 10.61
N VAL A 132 1.81 -20.23 10.82
CA VAL A 132 2.16 -21.64 10.97
C VAL A 132 1.88 -22.06 12.41
N ASN A 133 1.14 -23.18 12.59
CA ASN A 133 0.86 -23.77 13.90
C ASN A 133 0.27 -22.78 14.93
N GLY A 134 -0.69 -21.96 14.50
CA GLY A 134 -1.36 -21.01 15.38
C GLY A 134 -2.27 -21.65 16.44
N ASP A 135 -2.59 -22.93 16.28
CA ASP A 135 -3.33 -23.75 17.24
C ASP A 135 -2.42 -24.51 18.24
N PHE A 136 -1.12 -24.26 18.17
CA PHE A 136 -0.10 -24.87 19.02
C PHE A 136 -0.17 -26.42 19.09
N THR A 137 -0.60 -27.06 18.01
CA THR A 137 -0.56 -28.53 17.90
C THR A 137 0.87 -29.05 18.05
N LYS A 138 1.05 -30.18 18.74
CA LYS A 138 2.37 -30.84 18.81
C LYS A 138 2.77 -31.39 17.47
N LEU A 139 3.79 -30.80 16.90
CA LEU A 139 4.35 -31.19 15.61
C LEU A 139 5.81 -31.66 15.78
N PRO A 140 6.28 -32.54 14.87
CA PRO A 140 7.66 -33.01 14.87
C PRO A 140 8.65 -31.84 14.80
N LYS A 141 9.73 -31.94 15.55
CA LYS A 141 10.89 -31.02 15.45
C LYS A 141 12.15 -31.79 15.10
N SER A 142 13.17 -31.08 14.60
CA SER A 142 14.39 -31.70 14.10
C SER A 142 15.18 -32.50 15.13
N SER A 143 14.96 -32.25 16.42
CA SER A 143 15.57 -33.01 17.52
C SER A 143 14.67 -33.02 18.76
N GLY A 144 14.56 -34.16 19.41
CA GLY A 144 13.75 -34.31 20.63
C GLY A 144 12.30 -34.69 20.37
N SER A 145 11.43 -34.45 21.33
CA SER A 145 10.01 -34.77 21.28
C SER A 145 9.26 -33.74 20.44
N ASP A 146 8.08 -34.15 19.93
CA ASP A 146 7.14 -33.22 19.30
C ASP A 146 6.85 -32.02 20.21
N CYS A 147 6.66 -30.86 19.62
CA CYS A 147 6.51 -29.60 20.33
C CYS A 147 5.31 -28.81 19.80
N SER A 148 4.51 -28.25 20.70
CA SER A 148 3.52 -27.23 20.36
C SER A 148 4.15 -25.88 19.94
N CYS A 149 5.43 -25.71 20.24
CA CYS A 149 6.24 -24.56 19.83
C CYS A 149 6.78 -24.64 18.39
N ALA A 150 6.51 -25.74 17.66
CA ALA A 150 6.97 -25.89 16.28
C ALA A 150 6.49 -24.71 15.40
N GLY A 151 7.41 -24.07 14.70
CA GLY A 151 7.17 -22.86 13.95
C GLY A 151 7.28 -21.56 14.76
N TRP A 152 7.44 -21.64 16.08
CA TRP A 152 7.41 -20.50 17.01
C TRP A 152 8.69 -20.42 17.82
N ILE A 153 9.82 -20.07 17.22
CA ILE A 153 11.05 -19.87 17.96
C ILE A 153 12.01 -18.92 17.25
N ASN A 154 12.69 -18.10 18.03
CA ASN A 154 13.87 -17.34 17.65
C ASN A 154 14.83 -17.30 18.84
N ARG A 155 15.89 -18.09 18.77
CA ARG A 155 16.82 -18.28 19.91
C ARG A 155 17.58 -17.05 20.33
N ASP A 156 17.64 -16.02 19.51
CA ASP A 156 18.36 -14.79 19.85
C ASP A 156 17.52 -13.83 20.69
N VAL A 157 16.22 -14.11 20.85
CA VAL A 157 15.31 -13.26 21.63
C VAL A 157 14.75 -13.96 22.88
N GLY A 158 15.09 -15.23 23.11
CA GLY A 158 14.69 -15.99 24.31
C GLY A 158 14.74 -17.50 24.11
N ASP A 159 14.44 -18.23 25.17
CA ASP A 159 14.17 -19.65 25.10
C ASP A 159 12.75 -19.90 24.55
N GLN A 160 12.50 -21.09 24.09
CA GLN A 160 11.16 -21.42 23.55
C GLN A 160 10.18 -21.66 24.67
N GLY A 161 8.94 -21.21 24.48
CA GLY A 161 7.83 -21.63 25.31
C GLY A 161 7.65 -23.16 25.27
N GLU A 162 7.30 -23.74 26.40
CA GLU A 162 7.23 -25.20 26.55
C GLU A 162 5.89 -25.78 26.07
N SER A 163 5.89 -27.08 25.79
CA SER A 163 4.67 -27.82 25.51
C SER A 163 3.96 -28.32 26.75
N SER A 164 2.67 -28.10 26.84
CA SER A 164 1.83 -28.68 27.92
C SER A 164 0.56 -29.32 27.34
N SER A 165 -0.10 -30.13 28.16
CA SER A 165 -1.46 -30.57 27.88
C SER A 165 -2.42 -29.41 28.19
N GLY A 166 -3.27 -29.08 27.23
CA GLY A 166 -4.13 -27.94 27.29
C GLY A 166 -5.50 -28.19 27.89
N ASN A 167 -6.45 -27.50 27.36
CA ASN A 167 -7.84 -27.51 27.71
C ASN A 167 -8.47 -28.86 27.35
N GLY A 168 -8.70 -29.72 28.36
CA GLY A 168 -9.35 -31.04 28.17
C GLY A 168 -8.47 -32.28 28.07
N GLY A 169 -7.16 -32.16 28.33
CA GLY A 169 -6.26 -33.32 28.56
C GLY A 169 -5.66 -33.97 27.32
N SER A 170 -6.18 -33.74 26.12
CA SER A 170 -5.62 -34.19 24.85
C SER A 170 -5.21 -33.02 23.93
N ASP A 171 -5.61 -31.83 24.29
CA ASP A 171 -5.30 -30.61 23.57
C ASP A 171 -3.94 -30.05 23.98
N ASN A 172 -3.24 -29.44 23.04
CA ASN A 172 -1.89 -28.95 23.28
C ASN A 172 -1.90 -27.44 23.39
N VAL A 173 -1.00 -26.92 24.22
CA VAL A 173 -0.83 -25.49 24.40
C VAL A 173 0.65 -25.17 24.43
N MET A 174 1.00 -23.93 24.13
CA MET A 174 2.28 -23.35 24.48
C MET A 174 2.16 -22.75 25.87
N LYS A 175 3.21 -22.93 26.71
CA LYS A 175 3.25 -22.38 28.05
C LYS A 175 4.51 -21.56 28.32
N TRP A 176 4.38 -20.64 29.25
CA TRP A 176 5.45 -19.81 29.81
C TRP A 176 5.41 -19.99 31.31
N ASP A 177 6.48 -20.49 31.90
CA ASP A 177 6.57 -20.73 33.34
C ASP A 177 8.02 -20.74 33.87
N ASN A 178 8.17 -21.09 35.15
CA ASN A 178 9.46 -21.39 35.80
C ASN A 178 10.50 -20.28 35.89
N ASN A 179 10.12 -19.01 35.76
CA ASN A 179 11.05 -17.87 35.79
C ASN A 179 12.14 -17.96 34.70
N GLU A 180 11.78 -18.44 33.53
CA GLU A 180 12.64 -18.56 32.36
C GLU A 180 12.26 -17.51 31.29
N PRO A 181 13.18 -17.14 30.38
CA PRO A 181 12.94 -16.16 29.33
C PRO A 181 12.19 -16.77 28.14
N ASP A 182 11.05 -17.37 28.39
CA ASP A 182 10.23 -18.08 27.40
C ASP A 182 9.53 -17.14 26.43
N HIS A 183 9.51 -17.53 25.15
CA HIS A 183 8.84 -16.76 24.10
C HIS A 183 8.21 -17.64 23.01
N ALA A 184 7.37 -16.99 22.20
CA ALA A 184 6.93 -17.43 20.89
C ALA A 184 7.23 -16.32 19.87
N TYR A 185 7.81 -16.66 18.72
CA TYR A 185 8.18 -15.71 17.68
C TYR A 185 7.92 -16.29 16.30
N GLN A 186 7.25 -15.50 15.44
CA GLN A 186 7.02 -15.89 14.04
C GLN A 186 6.89 -14.66 13.14
N GLU A 187 7.57 -14.65 11.98
CA GLU A 187 7.33 -13.71 10.89
C GLU A 187 6.23 -14.23 9.96
N PHE A 188 5.45 -13.30 9.38
CA PHE A 188 4.46 -13.59 8.36
C PHE A 188 4.22 -12.41 7.44
N GLU A 189 3.76 -12.70 6.22
CA GLU A 189 3.45 -11.69 5.21
C GLU A 189 2.12 -11.00 5.51
N VAL A 190 2.06 -9.71 5.24
CA VAL A 190 0.89 -8.84 5.35
C VAL A 190 0.81 -7.94 4.13
N GLN A 191 -0.37 -7.38 3.85
CA GLN A 191 -0.48 -6.28 2.89
C GLN A 191 -0.13 -4.96 3.58
N ALA A 192 0.61 -4.09 2.88
CA ALA A 192 0.95 -2.78 3.41
C ALA A 192 -0.30 -1.90 3.58
N ASN A 193 -0.31 -1.07 4.62
CA ASN A 193 -1.38 -0.15 4.98
C ASN A 193 -2.74 -0.81 5.24
N ALA A 194 -2.73 -2.06 5.68
CA ALA A 194 -3.93 -2.82 5.98
C ALA A 194 -4.12 -3.02 7.49
N ASP A 195 -5.38 -3.12 7.90
CA ASP A 195 -5.75 -3.38 9.28
C ASP A 195 -5.95 -4.87 9.52
N TYR A 196 -5.45 -5.35 10.66
CA TYR A 196 -5.52 -6.74 11.08
C TYR A 196 -6.00 -6.86 12.52
N LEU A 197 -6.65 -7.98 12.82
CA LEU A 197 -7.10 -8.36 14.14
C LEU A 197 -6.39 -9.63 14.57
N ILE A 198 -5.64 -9.56 15.67
CA ILE A 198 -5.09 -10.72 16.36
C ILE A 198 -6.13 -11.20 17.37
N THR A 199 -6.45 -12.49 17.32
CA THR A 199 -7.23 -13.17 18.35
C THR A 199 -6.36 -14.21 19.03
N ILE A 200 -6.17 -14.10 20.35
CA ILE A 200 -5.39 -15.05 21.16
C ILE A 200 -6.22 -15.58 22.31
N VAL A 201 -6.13 -16.88 22.56
CA VAL A 201 -6.82 -17.58 23.64
C VAL A 201 -5.80 -18.00 24.70
N THR A 202 -5.90 -17.44 25.90
CA THR A 202 -4.91 -17.64 26.96
C THR A 202 -5.55 -18.00 28.30
N SER A 203 -4.80 -18.68 29.16
CA SER A 203 -5.17 -19.01 30.55
C SER A 203 -3.97 -18.77 31.46
N PHE A 204 -4.22 -18.19 32.62
CA PHE A 204 -3.25 -18.12 33.72
C PHE A 204 -3.60 -19.21 34.72
N LYS A 205 -2.68 -20.15 34.93
CA LYS A 205 -2.88 -21.23 35.91
C LYS A 205 -2.48 -20.76 37.28
N SER A 206 -3.35 -20.97 38.23
CA SER A 206 -3.25 -20.61 39.63
C SER A 206 -3.67 -19.17 39.96
N PRO A 207 -4.30 -18.98 41.11
CA PRO A 207 -4.50 -17.64 41.63
C PRO A 207 -3.18 -16.96 41.88
N LEU A 208 -3.17 -15.65 41.88
CA LEU A 208 -2.03 -14.81 42.28
C LEU A 208 -1.43 -15.26 43.60
N ALA A 209 -0.39 -16.06 43.58
CA ALA A 209 0.18 -16.69 44.76
C ALA A 209 1.66 -16.38 44.95
N GLY A 210 2.32 -15.85 43.92
CA GLY A 210 3.76 -15.58 43.91
C GLY A 210 4.13 -14.16 44.25
N SER A 211 5.43 -13.94 44.46
CA SER A 211 6.00 -12.61 44.66
C SER A 211 6.15 -11.84 43.33
N PHE A 212 6.09 -12.55 42.22
CA PHE A 212 6.35 -12.05 40.88
C PHE A 212 5.15 -12.41 39.97
N PRO A 213 4.08 -11.59 39.97
CA PRO A 213 2.93 -11.83 39.12
C PRO A 213 3.30 -11.92 37.63
N SER A 214 2.90 -13.00 36.98
CA SER A 214 3.13 -13.22 35.57
C SER A 214 2.28 -12.30 34.71
N GLN A 215 2.86 -11.83 33.63
CA GLN A 215 2.19 -11.10 32.56
C GLN A 215 2.59 -11.71 31.21
N LEU A 216 1.66 -11.80 30.27
CA LEU A 216 1.93 -12.14 28.90
C LEU A 216 2.03 -10.86 28.08
N GLU A 217 3.21 -10.57 27.52
CA GLU A 217 3.41 -9.47 26.60
C GLU A 217 3.30 -9.98 25.16
N LEU A 218 2.52 -9.28 24.33
CA LEU A 218 2.40 -9.51 22.89
C LEU A 218 2.84 -8.25 22.16
N ARG A 219 3.73 -8.42 21.19
CA ARG A 219 4.21 -7.37 20.29
C ARG A 219 3.98 -7.75 18.84
N VAL A 220 3.66 -6.76 18.00
CA VAL A 220 3.74 -6.85 16.55
C VAL A 220 4.90 -5.97 16.11
N LEU A 221 5.88 -6.58 15.46
CA LEU A 221 7.14 -5.94 15.10
C LEU A 221 7.15 -5.64 13.60
N LYS A 222 7.68 -4.48 13.24
CA LYS A 222 7.80 -4.03 11.85
C LYS A 222 8.80 -4.87 11.07
N GLY A 223 8.44 -5.26 9.84
CA GLY A 223 9.37 -5.90 8.92
C GLY A 223 10.57 -5.02 8.54
N SER A 224 10.39 -3.71 8.55
CA SER A 224 11.48 -2.75 8.33
C SER A 224 12.56 -2.76 9.42
N GLY A 225 12.29 -3.36 10.58
CA GLY A 225 13.25 -3.55 11.67
C GLY A 225 14.05 -4.85 11.59
N TYR A 226 13.80 -5.70 10.60
CA TYR A 226 14.54 -6.94 10.43
C TYR A 226 16.03 -6.72 10.17
N THR A 227 16.84 -7.63 10.67
CA THR A 227 18.27 -7.68 10.39
C THR A 227 18.53 -8.37 9.07
N ALA A 228 19.10 -7.67 8.11
CA ALA A 228 19.44 -8.24 6.81
C ALA A 228 20.49 -9.35 6.94
N GLY A 229 20.26 -10.48 6.25
CA GLY A 229 21.16 -11.63 6.28
C GLY A 229 21.05 -12.50 7.53
N TYR A 230 20.13 -12.19 8.44
CA TYR A 230 19.85 -12.98 9.63
C TYR A 230 18.71 -13.97 9.36
N SER A 231 18.88 -15.22 9.80
CA SER A 231 17.86 -16.26 9.73
C SER A 231 17.58 -16.77 11.14
N PRO A 232 16.37 -16.55 11.68
CA PRO A 232 15.97 -17.14 12.94
C PRO A 232 16.12 -18.65 12.92
N VAL A 233 16.53 -19.24 14.04
CA VAL A 233 16.64 -20.69 14.17
C VAL A 233 15.30 -21.23 14.63
N TYR A 234 14.52 -21.70 13.67
CA TYR A 234 13.27 -22.42 13.94
C TYR A 234 13.53 -23.92 14.19
N TYR A 235 12.58 -24.61 14.83
CA TYR A 235 12.59 -26.06 14.80
C TYR A 235 12.21 -26.53 13.39
N THR A 236 13.18 -27.16 12.76
CA THR A 236 13.10 -27.54 11.36
C THR A 236 12.47 -28.90 11.15
N ASP A 237 11.18 -28.96 11.01
CA ASP A 237 10.63 -29.73 9.91
C ASP A 237 10.27 -28.72 8.82
N THR A 238 10.72 -28.93 7.59
CA THR A 238 10.47 -28.01 6.46
C THR A 238 8.97 -27.82 6.16
N ALA A 239 8.12 -28.72 6.66
CA ALA A 239 6.66 -28.62 6.57
C ALA A 239 6.05 -27.62 7.58
N VAL A 240 6.81 -27.17 8.56
CA VAL A 240 6.33 -26.37 9.71
C VAL A 240 7.10 -25.05 9.84
N MET A 241 7.92 -24.69 8.85
CA MET A 241 8.62 -23.41 8.85
C MET A 241 7.65 -22.27 8.59
N PRO A 242 7.73 -21.16 9.36
CA PRO A 242 7.04 -19.93 8.99
C PRO A 242 7.39 -19.53 7.57
N GLN A 243 6.42 -19.00 6.86
CA GLN A 243 6.63 -18.49 5.52
C GLN A 243 7.28 -17.11 5.63
N GLY A 244 8.60 -17.06 5.72
CA GLY A 244 9.32 -15.82 5.63
C GLY A 244 9.28 -15.22 4.24
N ASN A 245 9.66 -13.95 4.12
CA ASN A 245 9.80 -13.27 2.83
C ASN A 245 10.72 -14.09 1.91
N SER A 246 10.13 -14.79 0.98
CA SER A 246 10.76 -15.79 0.13
C SER A 246 11.80 -15.20 -0.83
N SER A 247 11.86 -13.89 -1.04
CA SER A 247 12.74 -13.28 -2.03
C SER A 247 14.21 -13.19 -1.57
N THR A 248 14.45 -13.18 -0.26
CA THR A 248 15.82 -13.06 0.30
C THR A 248 16.17 -14.09 1.35
N GLY A 249 15.21 -14.78 1.93
CA GLY A 249 15.37 -15.96 2.78
C GLY A 249 16.04 -15.75 4.15
N LEU A 250 16.50 -14.55 4.48
CA LEU A 250 17.32 -14.29 5.68
C LEU A 250 16.94 -12.94 6.28
N TRP A 251 16.04 -12.93 7.29
CA TRP A 251 15.56 -11.72 7.94
C TRP A 251 14.85 -12.03 9.25
N GLY A 252 14.86 -11.11 10.18
CA GLY A 252 14.21 -11.23 11.49
C GLY A 252 14.88 -10.35 12.54
N TYR A 253 14.40 -10.48 13.76
CA TYR A 253 14.95 -9.83 14.94
C TYR A 253 16.00 -10.71 15.60
N ASN A 254 17.18 -10.17 15.90
CA ASN A 254 18.31 -10.92 16.43
C ASN A 254 18.68 -10.54 17.87
N SER A 255 17.91 -9.71 18.54
CA SER A 255 18.14 -9.35 19.94
C SER A 255 16.88 -8.78 20.61
N VAL A 256 16.78 -8.98 21.92
CA VAL A 256 15.70 -8.40 22.73
C VAL A 256 15.72 -6.87 22.68
N ALA A 257 16.89 -6.25 22.67
CA ALA A 257 17.01 -4.79 22.55
C ALA A 257 16.35 -4.25 21.28
N GLN A 258 16.45 -4.99 20.17
CA GLN A 258 15.80 -4.65 18.91
C GLN A 258 14.27 -4.80 19.00
N VAL A 259 13.80 -5.87 19.66
CA VAL A 259 12.36 -6.12 19.89
C VAL A 259 11.75 -5.03 20.78
N GLU A 260 12.49 -4.55 21.78
CA GLU A 260 12.04 -3.54 22.74
C GLU A 260 12.15 -2.10 22.22
N ASP A 261 12.88 -1.86 21.15
CA ASP A 261 12.95 -0.56 20.50
C ASP A 261 11.56 -0.13 20.03
N ALA A 262 11.07 0.99 20.55
CA ALA A 262 9.74 1.50 20.26
C ALA A 262 9.52 1.76 18.75
N ASP A 263 10.58 2.15 18.04
CA ASP A 263 10.50 2.42 16.59
C ASP A 263 10.25 1.14 15.77
N ASN A 264 10.48 -0.04 16.34
CA ASN A 264 10.25 -1.33 15.70
C ASN A 264 8.87 -1.92 16.00
N ASN A 265 8.04 -1.29 16.82
CA ASN A 265 6.77 -1.85 17.25
C ASN A 265 5.57 -1.18 16.56
N LEU A 266 4.65 -1.98 16.00
CA LEU A 266 3.31 -1.57 15.55
C LEU A 266 2.29 -1.69 16.69
N LEU A 267 2.48 -2.69 17.56
CA LEU A 267 1.63 -2.95 18.71
C LEU A 267 2.49 -3.46 19.87
N VAL A 268 2.18 -3.00 21.06
CA VAL A 268 2.67 -3.59 22.34
C VAL A 268 1.47 -3.67 23.28
N THR A 269 1.19 -4.87 23.80
CA THR A 269 0.13 -5.08 24.77
C THR A 269 0.54 -6.11 25.81
N THR A 270 -0.06 -6.04 26.99
CA THR A 270 0.18 -6.98 28.10
C THR A 270 -1.13 -7.48 28.67
N GLN A 271 -1.18 -8.77 29.00
CA GLN A 271 -2.25 -9.42 29.75
C GLN A 271 -1.74 -9.71 31.15
N SER A 272 -2.42 -9.21 32.15
CA SER A 272 -2.19 -9.60 33.55
C SER A 272 -3.08 -10.77 33.90
N ASN A 273 -2.66 -11.56 34.90
CA ASN A 273 -3.46 -12.64 35.44
C ASN A 273 -4.85 -12.11 35.88
N PRO A 274 -5.97 -12.55 35.26
CA PRO A 274 -7.31 -12.10 35.61
C PRO A 274 -7.83 -12.73 36.89
N ASN A 275 -7.02 -13.57 37.53
CA ASN A 275 -7.41 -14.42 38.68
C ASN A 275 -8.55 -15.39 38.30
N ASP A 276 -8.55 -15.84 37.06
CA ASP A 276 -9.46 -16.83 36.49
C ASP A 276 -8.61 -17.89 35.77
N GLU A 277 -8.76 -19.15 36.14
CA GLU A 277 -7.99 -20.25 35.56
C GLU A 277 -8.59 -20.75 34.22
N GLY A 278 -9.68 -20.15 33.77
CA GLY A 278 -10.30 -20.44 32.46
C GLY A 278 -9.52 -19.89 31.30
N TYR A 279 -9.84 -20.39 30.12
CA TYR A 279 -9.32 -19.81 28.88
C TYR A 279 -10.18 -18.60 28.49
N LEU A 280 -9.51 -17.47 28.29
CA LEU A 280 -10.12 -16.21 27.90
C LEU A 280 -9.60 -15.78 26.52
N THR A 281 -10.48 -15.21 25.71
CA THR A 281 -10.17 -14.70 24.39
C THR A 281 -9.87 -13.21 24.47
N TYR A 282 -8.74 -12.81 23.89
CA TYR A 282 -8.33 -11.41 23.77
C TYR A 282 -8.16 -11.06 22.30
N GLN A 283 -8.50 -9.83 21.95
CA GLN A 283 -8.40 -9.32 20.59
C GLN A 283 -7.62 -8.01 20.57
N TYR A 284 -6.73 -7.89 19.60
CA TYR A 284 -5.86 -6.71 19.43
C TYR A 284 -5.78 -6.33 17.95
N ALA A 285 -6.14 -5.10 17.64
CA ALA A 285 -6.03 -4.57 16.29
C ALA A 285 -4.66 -3.92 16.06
N PHE A 286 -4.11 -4.05 14.86
CA PHE A 286 -2.95 -3.30 14.40
C PHE A 286 -3.07 -2.95 12.92
N ASN A 287 -2.40 -1.87 12.51
CA ASN A 287 -2.22 -1.53 11.11
C ASN A 287 -0.79 -1.88 10.69
N SER A 288 -0.62 -2.52 9.54
CA SER A 288 0.69 -2.94 9.02
C SER A 288 1.60 -1.78 8.63
N GLY A 289 1.06 -0.56 8.48
CA GLY A 289 1.80 0.57 7.93
C GLY A 289 2.40 0.24 6.57
N ALA A 290 3.57 0.75 6.27
CA ALA A 290 4.26 0.49 5.00
C ALA A 290 4.95 -0.89 4.92
N ASN A 291 4.65 -1.83 5.87
CA ASN A 291 5.31 -3.13 5.90
C ASN A 291 4.51 -4.16 5.08
N ASP A 292 5.22 -4.97 4.31
CA ASP A 292 4.71 -6.15 3.60
C ASP A 292 4.92 -7.46 4.39
N SER A 293 5.60 -7.37 5.54
CA SER A 293 5.84 -8.43 6.49
C SER A 293 5.96 -7.86 7.90
N VAL A 294 5.54 -8.65 8.89
CA VAL A 294 5.66 -8.33 10.31
C VAL A 294 6.04 -9.58 11.10
N ALA A 295 6.46 -9.40 12.37
CA ALA A 295 6.65 -10.52 13.28
C ALA A 295 5.74 -10.37 14.50
N ILE A 296 5.18 -11.49 14.97
CA ILE A 296 4.61 -11.58 16.31
C ILE A 296 5.69 -12.08 17.27
N PHE A 297 5.82 -11.40 18.39
CA PHE A 297 6.63 -11.81 19.53
C PHE A 297 5.76 -11.83 20.78
N ILE A 298 5.72 -12.99 21.45
CA ILE A 298 4.96 -13.20 22.67
C ILE A 298 5.93 -13.72 23.71
N ARG A 299 5.92 -13.14 24.92
CA ARG A 299 6.78 -13.60 26.03
C ARG A 299 6.10 -13.51 27.38
N GLY A 300 6.55 -14.35 28.29
CA GLY A 300 6.23 -14.20 29.70
C GLY A 300 7.14 -13.14 30.34
N ILE A 301 6.57 -12.21 31.09
CA ILE A 301 7.29 -11.19 31.88
C ILE A 301 6.75 -11.14 33.30
N GLY A 302 7.39 -10.36 34.17
CA GLY A 302 7.00 -10.17 35.58
C GLY A 302 7.90 -10.91 36.56
N GLY A 303 8.76 -11.82 36.07
CA GLY A 303 9.73 -12.51 36.88
C GLY A 303 10.87 -11.63 37.41
N PRO A 304 11.70 -12.13 38.33
CA PRO A 304 12.82 -11.40 38.86
C PRO A 304 13.90 -11.21 37.77
N ALA A 305 14.59 -10.07 37.81
CA ALA A 305 15.66 -9.76 36.87
C ALA A 305 16.87 -10.71 36.95
N THR A 306 16.93 -11.57 37.95
CA THR A 306 18.05 -12.50 38.24
C THR A 306 17.48 -13.88 38.55
N GLY A 307 17.65 -14.87 37.65
CA GLY A 307 17.22 -16.26 37.81
C GLY A 307 16.97 -16.95 36.48
N GLY A 308 17.14 -18.26 36.42
CA GLY A 308 16.68 -19.10 35.34
C GLY A 308 17.13 -18.78 33.89
N GLY A 309 18.34 -18.19 33.70
CA GLY A 309 18.80 -17.80 32.36
C GLY A 309 18.35 -16.40 31.88
N GLY A 310 17.46 -15.73 32.62
CA GLY A 310 16.97 -14.38 32.27
C GLY A 310 18.05 -13.31 32.19
N GLY A 311 19.24 -13.56 32.78
CA GLY A 311 20.39 -12.68 32.69
C GLY A 311 20.90 -12.49 31.23
N ASP A 312 20.71 -13.48 30.37
CA ASP A 312 21.19 -13.45 28.99
C ASP A 312 20.22 -12.68 28.09
N TYR A 313 18.92 -12.68 28.38
CA TYR A 313 17.88 -12.03 27.57
C TYR A 313 17.25 -10.79 28.21
N GLY A 314 17.50 -10.59 29.54
CA GLY A 314 17.03 -9.40 30.27
C GLY A 314 15.56 -9.44 30.72
N TYR A 315 14.86 -10.56 30.55
CA TYR A 315 13.48 -10.78 31.02
C TYR A 315 13.25 -12.20 31.51
N ASN A 316 12.24 -12.37 32.36
CA ASN A 316 11.78 -13.69 32.84
C ASN A 316 10.27 -13.69 32.96
N SER A 317 9.66 -14.86 32.78
CA SER A 317 8.28 -15.13 33.19
C SER A 317 8.11 -14.94 34.72
N GLY A 318 6.89 -14.67 35.15
CA GLY A 318 6.58 -14.60 36.59
C GLY A 318 6.34 -15.99 37.22
N ASP A 319 5.78 -16.00 38.44
CA ASP A 319 5.57 -17.22 39.23
C ASP A 319 4.39 -18.07 38.72
N GLU A 320 3.40 -17.48 38.01
CA GLU A 320 2.26 -18.20 37.48
C GLU A 320 2.51 -18.71 36.08
N GLU A 321 2.11 -19.97 35.81
CA GLU A 321 2.13 -20.55 34.48
C GLU A 321 1.08 -19.87 33.58
N ILE A 322 1.50 -19.40 32.42
CA ILE A 322 0.64 -18.89 31.37
C ILE A 322 0.55 -19.93 30.24
N ARG A 323 -0.63 -20.12 29.69
CA ARG A 323 -0.90 -20.99 28.54
C ARG A 323 -1.54 -20.23 27.43
N ALA A 324 -1.10 -20.46 26.20
CA ALA A 324 -1.82 -20.07 24.99
C ALA A 324 -2.32 -21.32 24.26
N ASP A 325 -3.62 -21.34 23.97
CA ASP A 325 -4.33 -22.39 23.27
C ASP A 325 -4.31 -22.17 21.76
N SER A 326 -4.51 -20.95 21.34
CA SER A 326 -4.48 -20.57 19.93
C SER A 326 -4.18 -19.10 19.73
N ILE A 327 -3.69 -18.79 18.53
CA ILE A 327 -3.55 -17.43 18.01
C ILE A 327 -3.89 -17.42 16.52
N THR A 328 -4.70 -16.45 16.10
CA THR A 328 -5.00 -16.17 14.68
C THR A 328 -4.77 -14.70 14.37
N VAL A 329 -4.54 -14.43 13.10
CA VAL A 329 -4.52 -13.07 12.55
C VAL A 329 -5.43 -13.05 11.34
N GLU A 330 -6.38 -12.13 11.34
CA GLU A 330 -7.35 -11.98 10.26
C GLU A 330 -7.34 -10.55 9.75
N ALA A 331 -7.65 -10.38 8.47
CA ALA A 331 -7.86 -9.05 7.89
C ALA A 331 -9.07 -8.39 8.57
N ASN A 332 -8.92 -7.14 8.99
CA ASN A 332 -9.97 -6.37 9.63
C ASN A 332 -10.53 -5.36 8.61
N ASN A 333 -11.28 -5.88 7.62
CA ASN A 333 -11.86 -5.12 6.51
C ASN A 333 -13.05 -4.23 6.93
#